data_8174e54d121c820cb1de23577c43a129
#
_entry.id   8174e54d121c820cb1de23577c43a129
#
_cell.length_a   1.000
_cell.length_b   1.000
_cell.length_c   1.000
_cell.angle_alpha   90.00
_cell.angle_beta   90.00
_cell.angle_gamma   90.00
#
_symmetry.space_group_name_H-M   'P 1'
#
loop_
_entity.id
_entity.type
_entity.pdbx_description
1 polymer ?
#
loop_
_entity_poly.entity_id
_entity_poly.type
_entity_poly.pdbx_seq_one_letter_code
_entity_poly.pdbx_strand_id
1 'polypeptide(L)'
;MNIEVVQNHLVSNWVSIGNVTIRDGYKLRMPSDIPALPGVYRILATKTGEAYIGEGKNLAKRLRNYENAGFKPDRKAATNRSVQGWIYNLLNGKDDSVQISICTEAHILGADDSVIDLDFQQKYFRTLVESLTIFNHKELKIVNKQFHKS
;
A
#
# COMPACT_ATOMS: atom_id res chain seq x y z
N MET A 1 8.59 -39.30 4.14
CA MET A 1 8.64 -37.84 3.89
C MET A 1 9.11 -37.14 5.15
N ASN A 2 10.19 -36.37 5.07
CA ASN A 2 10.64 -35.56 6.20
C ASN A 2 9.96 -34.19 6.10
N ILE A 3 9.38 -33.76 7.23
CA ILE A 3 8.77 -32.42 7.34
C ILE A 3 9.73 -31.54 8.12
N GLU A 4 10.15 -30.46 7.49
CA GLU A 4 10.92 -29.40 8.14
C GLU A 4 9.99 -28.26 8.49
N VAL A 5 9.99 -27.84 9.77
CA VAL A 5 9.22 -26.71 10.24
C VAL A 5 10.16 -25.51 10.40
N VAL A 6 9.89 -24.44 9.64
CA VAL A 6 10.66 -23.21 9.70
C VAL A 6 9.76 -22.11 10.25
N GLN A 7 10.19 -21.44 11.33
CA GLN A 7 9.46 -20.34 11.94
C GLN A 7 10.21 -19.03 11.76
N ASN A 8 9.53 -18.03 11.21
CA ASN A 8 10.07 -16.70 11.01
C ASN A 8 9.02 -15.66 11.37
N HIS A 9 9.47 -14.51 11.85
CA HIS A 9 8.61 -13.36 12.11
C HIS A 9 8.98 -12.19 11.21
N LEU A 10 8.01 -11.66 10.48
CA LEU A 10 8.17 -10.41 9.76
C LEU A 10 8.00 -9.24 10.72
N VAL A 11 8.97 -8.35 10.73
CA VAL A 11 8.88 -7.05 11.40
C VAL A 11 8.92 -5.96 10.33
N SER A 12 7.86 -5.18 10.23
CA SER A 12 7.75 -4.09 9.27
C SER A 12 7.47 -2.77 9.99
N ASN A 13 8.22 -1.74 9.65
CA ASN A 13 8.09 -0.42 10.26
C ASN A 13 7.17 0.45 9.40
N TRP A 14 6.01 0.79 9.93
CA TRP A 14 5.01 1.61 9.24
C TRP A 14 4.98 3.02 9.80
N VAL A 15 4.96 4.00 8.90
CA VAL A 15 4.89 5.42 9.25
C VAL A 15 3.71 6.05 8.51
N SER A 16 2.84 6.75 9.25
CA SER A 16 1.80 7.57 8.65
C SER A 16 2.42 8.87 8.14
N ILE A 17 2.15 9.21 6.87
CA ILE A 17 2.74 10.37 6.21
C ILE A 17 1.74 11.45 5.83
N GLY A 18 0.48 11.25 6.16
CA GLY A 18 -0.56 12.25 5.94
C GLY A 18 -1.81 11.68 5.31
N ASN A 19 -2.73 12.58 4.97
CA ASN A 19 -4.02 12.23 4.40
C ASN A 19 -4.11 12.66 2.93
N VAL A 20 -4.92 11.93 2.17
CA VAL A 20 -5.31 12.35 0.82
C VAL A 20 -6.37 13.43 0.93
N THR A 21 -6.27 14.47 0.10
CA THR A 21 -7.26 15.55 0.02
C THR A 21 -7.82 15.68 -1.38
N ILE A 22 -8.97 16.34 -1.50
CA ILE A 22 -9.54 16.72 -2.80
C ILE A 22 -9.06 18.14 -3.11
N ARG A 23 -8.53 18.32 -4.32
CA ARG A 23 -8.09 19.60 -4.83
C ARG A 23 -8.99 20.01 -5.99
N ASP A 24 -9.33 21.29 -6.04
CA ASP A 24 -10.16 21.90 -7.10
C ASP A 24 -11.51 21.17 -7.29
N GLY A 25 -12.02 20.53 -6.24
CA GLY A 25 -13.32 19.85 -6.21
C GLY A 25 -13.35 18.46 -6.86
N TYR A 26 -12.31 18.03 -7.56
CA TYR A 26 -12.33 16.74 -8.28
C TYR A 26 -10.98 16.01 -8.39
N LYS A 27 -9.89 16.68 -8.09
CA LYS A 27 -8.55 16.06 -8.15
C LYS A 27 -8.11 15.57 -6.78
N LEU A 28 -7.47 14.41 -6.75
CA LEU A 28 -6.83 13.92 -5.52
C LEU A 28 -5.46 14.54 -5.37
N ARG A 29 -5.11 14.84 -4.13
CA ARG A 29 -3.79 15.28 -3.74
C ARG A 29 -3.23 14.36 -2.67
N MET A 30 -2.13 13.71 -2.98
CA MET A 30 -1.40 12.87 -2.02
C MET A 30 -0.61 13.76 -1.04
N PRO A 31 -0.21 13.23 0.13
CA PRO A 31 0.69 13.95 1.03
C PRO A 31 1.96 14.41 0.31
N SER A 32 2.51 15.57 0.74
CA SER A 32 3.65 16.20 0.07
C SER A 32 4.97 15.47 0.29
N ASP A 33 5.15 14.84 1.44
CA ASP A 33 6.44 14.32 1.90
C ASP A 33 6.62 12.81 1.67
N ILE A 34 6.21 12.33 0.51
CA ILE A 34 6.40 10.92 0.15
C ILE A 34 7.84 10.73 -0.32
N PRO A 35 8.64 9.86 0.32
CA PRO A 35 10.02 9.65 -0.10
C PRO A 35 10.10 8.91 -1.43
N ALA A 36 11.12 9.26 -2.24
CA ALA A 36 11.43 8.58 -3.49
C ALA A 36 12.22 7.29 -3.22
N LEU A 37 11.67 6.41 -2.39
CA LEU A 37 12.29 5.17 -1.93
C LEU A 37 11.41 3.98 -2.30
N PRO A 38 12.00 2.78 -2.45
CA PRO A 38 11.22 1.56 -2.61
C PRO A 38 10.54 1.19 -1.30
N GLY A 39 9.34 0.60 -1.40
CA GLY A 39 8.63 0.16 -0.21
C GLY A 39 7.22 -0.34 -0.49
N VAL A 40 6.48 -0.47 0.59
CA VAL A 40 5.08 -0.89 0.61
C VAL A 40 4.26 0.26 1.18
N TYR A 41 3.06 0.45 0.67
CA TYR A 41 2.17 1.51 1.15
C TYR A 41 0.80 0.98 1.48
N ARG A 42 0.10 1.71 2.34
CA ARG A 42 -1.28 1.42 2.72
C ARG A 42 -2.11 2.69 2.59
N ILE A 43 -3.21 2.56 1.87
CA ILE A 43 -4.25 3.59 1.76
C ILE A 43 -5.40 3.13 2.65
N LEU A 44 -5.67 3.84 3.73
CA LEU A 44 -6.63 3.43 4.76
C LEU A 44 -7.76 4.45 4.91
N ALA A 45 -8.99 3.99 4.71
CA ALA A 45 -10.20 4.72 5.08
C ALA A 45 -10.43 4.56 6.58
N THR A 46 -10.28 5.62 7.35
CA THR A 46 -10.24 5.53 8.81
C THR A 46 -11.58 5.22 9.46
N LYS A 47 -12.71 5.60 8.83
CA LYS A 47 -14.04 5.31 9.33
C LYS A 47 -14.56 3.94 8.93
N THR A 48 -14.47 3.61 7.65
CA THR A 48 -14.99 2.34 7.12
C THR A 48 -14.08 1.16 7.37
N GLY A 49 -12.77 1.39 7.58
CA GLY A 49 -11.76 0.33 7.70
C GLY A 49 -11.35 -0.30 6.39
N GLU A 50 -11.84 0.21 5.25
CA GLU A 50 -11.38 -0.24 3.94
C GLU A 50 -9.92 0.14 3.72
N ALA A 51 -9.14 -0.76 3.18
CA ALA A 51 -7.71 -0.52 2.94
C ALA A 51 -7.22 -1.15 1.64
N TYR A 52 -6.34 -0.44 0.98
CA TYR A 52 -5.60 -0.92 -0.18
C TYR A 52 -4.11 -0.96 0.16
N ILE A 53 -3.47 -2.09 -0.11
CA ILE A 53 -2.03 -2.30 0.13
C ILE A 53 -1.35 -2.44 -1.24
N GLY A 54 -0.26 -1.73 -1.43
CA GLY A 54 0.51 -1.81 -2.67
C GLY A 54 2.00 -1.69 -2.43
N GLU A 55 2.78 -1.90 -3.47
CA GLU A 55 4.23 -1.78 -3.42
C GLU A 55 4.75 -0.94 -4.59
N GLY A 56 5.95 -0.41 -4.46
CA GLY A 56 6.57 0.34 -5.53
C GLY A 56 8.07 0.50 -5.35
N LYS A 57 8.78 0.59 -6.46
CA LYS A 57 10.21 0.89 -6.49
C LYS A 57 10.51 2.34 -6.07
N ASN A 58 9.56 3.23 -6.30
CA ASN A 58 9.61 4.63 -5.90
C ASN A 58 8.22 5.02 -5.40
N LEU A 59 8.07 5.10 -4.09
CA LEU A 59 6.78 5.36 -3.46
C LEU A 59 6.18 6.71 -3.86
N ALA A 60 7.01 7.75 -3.95
CA ALA A 60 6.53 9.07 -4.38
C ALA A 60 5.90 9.02 -5.76
N LYS A 61 6.58 8.41 -6.71
CA LYS A 61 6.08 8.26 -8.09
C LYS A 61 4.84 7.37 -8.14
N ARG A 62 4.87 6.26 -7.40
CA ARG A 62 3.77 5.28 -7.38
C ARG A 62 2.48 5.88 -6.84
N LEU A 63 2.54 6.56 -5.71
CA LEU A 63 1.37 7.17 -5.09
C LEU A 63 0.83 8.36 -5.89
N ARG A 64 1.71 9.16 -6.50
CA ARG A 64 1.29 10.26 -7.37
C ARG A 64 0.60 9.81 -8.64
N ASN A 65 0.81 8.58 -9.08
CA ASN A 65 0.06 8.01 -10.20
C ASN A 65 -1.46 7.99 -9.94
N TYR A 66 -1.88 7.91 -8.69
CA TYR A 66 -3.31 7.99 -8.35
C TYR A 66 -3.89 9.40 -8.54
N GLU A 67 -3.07 10.43 -8.43
CA GLU A 67 -3.50 11.81 -8.72
C GLU A 67 -3.80 12.01 -10.21
N ASN A 68 -3.09 11.31 -11.08
CA ASN A 68 -3.12 11.49 -12.53
C ASN A 68 -3.75 10.34 -13.31
N ALA A 69 -4.35 9.37 -12.64
CA ALA A 69 -4.79 8.11 -13.24
C ALA A 69 -5.87 8.30 -14.33
N GLY A 70 -6.69 9.35 -14.22
CA GLY A 70 -7.80 9.61 -15.15
C GLY A 70 -7.38 9.96 -16.57
N PHE A 71 -6.09 10.24 -16.81
CA PHE A 71 -5.60 10.75 -18.08
C PHE A 71 -4.82 9.73 -18.93
N LYS A 72 -4.66 8.48 -18.47
CA LYS A 72 -3.86 7.46 -19.16
C LYS A 72 -4.73 6.29 -19.61
N PRO A 73 -4.64 5.82 -20.89
CA PRO A 73 -5.54 4.79 -21.41
C PRO A 73 -5.07 3.34 -21.27
N ASP A 74 -3.94 3.04 -20.64
CA ASP A 74 -3.39 1.69 -20.52
C ASP A 74 -4.00 0.85 -19.37
N ARG A 75 -3.64 -0.45 -19.28
CA ARG A 75 -4.16 -1.36 -18.24
C ARG A 75 -3.75 -0.96 -16.83
N LYS A 76 -2.53 -0.48 -16.64
CA LYS A 76 -2.07 0.02 -15.33
C LYS A 76 -2.88 1.23 -14.92
N ALA A 77 -3.21 2.09 -15.87
CA ALA A 77 -4.06 3.24 -15.62
C ALA A 77 -5.49 2.83 -15.26
N ALA A 78 -5.99 1.70 -15.77
CA ALA A 78 -7.32 1.20 -15.39
C ALA A 78 -7.40 0.85 -13.89
N THR A 79 -6.41 0.13 -13.35
CA THR A 79 -6.32 -0.14 -11.91
C THR A 79 -6.15 1.16 -11.12
N ASN A 80 -5.28 2.05 -11.57
CA ASN A 80 -5.06 3.35 -10.91
C ASN A 80 -6.34 4.20 -10.89
N ARG A 81 -7.12 4.20 -11.98
CA ARG A 81 -8.42 4.90 -12.03
C ARG A 81 -9.42 4.31 -11.04
N SER A 82 -9.45 2.99 -10.90
CA SER A 82 -10.35 2.31 -9.96
C SER A 82 -10.01 2.68 -8.52
N VAL A 83 -8.75 2.68 -8.16
CA VAL A 83 -8.28 3.10 -6.83
C VAL A 83 -8.57 4.58 -6.61
N GLN A 84 -8.29 5.43 -7.59
CA GLN A 84 -8.59 6.87 -7.53
C GLN A 84 -10.08 7.12 -7.29
N GLY A 85 -10.95 6.43 -8.01
CA GLY A 85 -12.40 6.55 -7.86
C GLY A 85 -12.88 6.09 -6.49
N TRP A 86 -12.30 5.02 -5.97
CA TRP A 86 -12.58 4.54 -4.62
C TRP A 86 -12.20 5.58 -3.56
N ILE A 87 -11.01 6.15 -3.64
CA ILE A 87 -10.56 7.22 -2.72
C ILE A 87 -11.48 8.44 -2.82
N TYR A 88 -11.77 8.88 -4.03
CA TYR A 88 -12.65 10.05 -4.25
C TYR A 88 -14.03 9.82 -3.61
N ASN A 89 -14.61 8.63 -3.80
CA ASN A 89 -15.90 8.30 -3.23
C ASN A 89 -15.87 8.28 -1.68
N LEU A 90 -14.79 7.80 -1.09
CA LEU A 90 -14.61 7.83 0.36
C LEU A 90 -14.60 9.26 0.90
N LEU A 91 -13.86 10.14 0.26
CA LEU A 91 -13.70 11.53 0.69
C LEU A 91 -14.96 12.36 0.44
N ASN A 92 -15.55 12.22 -0.75
CA ASN A 92 -16.67 13.06 -1.18
C ASN A 92 -18.03 12.44 -0.89
N GLY A 93 -18.19 11.13 -1.12
CA GLY A 93 -19.46 10.43 -0.98
C GLY A 93 -19.76 9.94 0.43
N LYS A 94 -18.75 9.43 1.13
CA LYS A 94 -18.89 8.80 2.45
C LYS A 94 -18.37 9.66 3.61
N ASP A 95 -17.86 10.84 3.33
CA ASP A 95 -17.28 11.75 4.33
C ASP A 95 -16.26 11.02 5.24
N ASP A 96 -15.46 10.15 4.65
CA ASP A 96 -14.40 9.43 5.33
C ASP A 96 -13.08 10.19 5.20
N SER A 97 -12.10 9.86 6.01
CA SER A 97 -10.73 10.32 5.84
C SER A 97 -9.86 9.18 5.32
N VAL A 98 -8.90 9.51 4.47
CA VAL A 98 -8.03 8.54 3.81
C VAL A 98 -6.59 8.83 4.19
N GLN A 99 -6.00 7.92 4.97
CA GLN A 99 -4.65 8.05 5.50
C GLN A 99 -3.68 7.22 4.68
N ILE A 100 -2.52 7.79 4.40
CA ILE A 100 -1.41 7.09 3.74
C ILE A 100 -0.36 6.72 4.77
N SER A 101 0.01 5.44 4.80
CA SER A 101 1.14 4.95 5.57
C SER A 101 2.12 4.23 4.64
N ILE A 102 3.39 4.27 4.97
CA ILE A 102 4.43 3.64 4.17
C ILE A 102 5.34 2.78 5.06
N CYS A 103 5.92 1.76 4.44
CA CYS A 103 6.93 0.90 5.03
C CYS A 103 8.14 0.88 4.09
N THR A 104 9.24 1.47 4.52
CA THR A 104 10.50 1.50 3.76
C THR A 104 11.57 0.59 4.36
N GLU A 105 11.29 -0.02 5.51
CA GLU A 105 12.19 -0.92 6.20
C GLU A 105 11.41 -2.10 6.77
N ALA A 106 11.95 -3.29 6.53
CA ALA A 106 11.42 -4.51 7.11
C ALA A 106 12.54 -5.54 7.29
N HIS A 107 12.37 -6.45 8.23
CA HIS A 107 13.31 -7.54 8.44
C HIS A 107 12.58 -8.80 8.88
N ILE A 108 13.26 -9.93 8.73
CA ILE A 108 12.79 -11.23 9.21
C ILE A 108 13.61 -11.62 10.43
N LEU A 109 12.91 -12.01 11.49
CA LEU A 109 13.51 -12.64 12.67
C LEU A 109 13.41 -14.16 12.53
N GLY A 110 14.54 -14.84 12.51
CA GLY A 110 14.59 -16.29 12.55
C GLY A 110 14.36 -16.84 13.95
N ALA A 111 14.08 -18.15 14.05
CA ALA A 111 13.87 -18.83 15.33
C ALA A 111 15.13 -18.87 16.22
N ASP A 112 16.31 -18.65 15.63
CA ASP A 112 17.61 -18.58 16.30
C ASP A 112 18.04 -17.15 16.64
N ASP A 113 17.10 -16.19 16.67
CA ASP A 113 17.33 -14.76 16.88
C ASP A 113 18.16 -14.09 15.76
N SER A 114 18.36 -14.77 14.63
CA SER A 114 18.98 -14.13 13.46
C SER A 114 18.07 -13.06 12.90
N VAL A 115 18.67 -11.98 12.36
CA VAL A 115 17.97 -10.86 11.74
C VAL A 115 18.41 -10.76 10.29
N ILE A 116 17.45 -10.79 9.38
CA ILE A 116 17.70 -10.64 7.94
C ILE A 116 16.96 -9.40 7.46
N ASP A 117 17.71 -8.36 7.09
CA ASP A 117 17.13 -7.15 6.51
C ASP A 117 16.63 -7.44 5.09
N LEU A 118 15.44 -6.96 4.78
CA LEU A 118 14.84 -7.11 3.46
C LEU A 118 15.23 -5.91 2.59
N ASP A 119 15.96 -6.18 1.52
CA ASP A 119 16.35 -5.14 0.55
C ASP A 119 15.15 -4.82 -0.38
N PHE A 120 14.50 -3.70 -0.14
CA PHE A 120 13.34 -3.26 -0.93
C PHE A 120 13.68 -2.77 -2.35
N GLN A 121 14.96 -2.72 -2.71
CA GLN A 121 15.33 -2.61 -4.13
C GLN A 121 14.87 -3.83 -4.92
N GLN A 122 14.75 -4.99 -4.25
CA GLN A 122 14.27 -6.23 -4.86
C GLN A 122 12.75 -6.32 -4.79
N LYS A 123 12.12 -6.44 -5.96
CA LYS A 123 10.66 -6.50 -6.07
C LYS A 123 10.07 -7.66 -5.25
N TYR A 124 10.73 -8.81 -5.24
CA TYR A 124 10.21 -9.98 -4.52
C TYR A 124 10.11 -9.74 -3.00
N PHE A 125 10.97 -8.93 -2.40
CA PHE A 125 10.84 -8.58 -0.99
C PHE A 125 9.71 -7.58 -0.75
N ARG A 126 9.51 -6.61 -1.63
CA ARG A 126 8.36 -5.71 -1.56
C ARG A 126 7.04 -6.49 -1.69
N THR A 127 6.98 -7.42 -2.64
CA THR A 127 5.81 -8.27 -2.85
C THR A 127 5.56 -9.20 -1.67
N LEU A 128 6.61 -9.73 -1.05
CA LEU A 128 6.48 -10.55 0.16
C LEU A 128 5.84 -9.75 1.31
N VAL A 129 6.35 -8.55 1.58
CA VAL A 129 5.83 -7.69 2.65
C VAL A 129 4.41 -7.24 2.35
N GLU A 130 4.11 -6.87 1.10
CA GLU A 130 2.74 -6.56 0.66
C GLU A 130 1.79 -7.72 0.95
N SER A 131 2.14 -8.93 0.51
CA SER A 131 1.30 -10.12 0.66
C SER A 131 1.08 -10.48 2.13
N LEU A 132 2.13 -10.46 2.94
CA LEU A 132 2.02 -10.75 4.38
C LEU A 132 1.22 -9.67 5.11
N THR A 133 1.35 -8.43 4.71
CA THR A 133 0.56 -7.32 5.27
C THR A 133 -0.93 -7.53 4.99
N ILE A 134 -1.29 -7.86 3.75
CA ILE A 134 -2.68 -8.17 3.38
C ILE A 134 -3.19 -9.36 4.21
N PHE A 135 -2.41 -10.41 4.32
CA PHE A 135 -2.79 -11.62 5.06
C PHE A 135 -3.00 -11.36 6.55
N ASN A 136 -2.17 -10.53 7.16
CA ASN A 136 -2.17 -10.30 8.61
C ASN A 136 -3.18 -9.24 9.08
N HIS A 137 -3.69 -8.39 8.18
CA HIS A 137 -4.64 -7.33 8.55
C HIS A 137 -6.09 -7.80 8.44
N LYS A 138 -6.48 -8.75 9.29
CA LYS A 138 -7.84 -9.33 9.29
C LYS A 138 -8.90 -8.34 9.76
N GLU A 139 -8.52 -7.35 10.57
CA GLU A 139 -9.42 -6.30 11.08
C GLU A 139 -9.79 -5.26 10.03
N LEU A 140 -9.04 -5.19 8.92
CA LEU A 140 -9.29 -4.25 7.84
C LEU A 140 -10.06 -4.92 6.70
N LYS A 141 -10.88 -4.13 6.02
CA LYS A 141 -11.55 -4.55 4.80
C LYS A 141 -10.62 -4.30 3.62
N ILE A 142 -9.82 -5.29 3.26
CA ILE A 142 -8.85 -5.18 2.16
C ILE A 142 -9.60 -5.20 0.84
N VAL A 143 -9.46 -4.13 0.04
CA VAL A 143 -10.16 -3.95 -1.23
C VAL A 143 -9.32 -4.29 -2.46
N ASN A 144 -8.09 -4.79 -2.27
CA ASN A 144 -7.17 -5.09 -3.37
C ASN A 144 -7.78 -5.95 -4.47
N LYS A 145 -8.52 -7.00 -4.11
CA LYS A 145 -9.13 -7.93 -5.08
C LYS A 145 -10.14 -7.27 -5.99
N GLN A 146 -10.75 -6.16 -5.56
CA GLN A 146 -11.73 -5.43 -6.37
C GLN A 146 -11.09 -4.73 -7.58
N PHE A 147 -9.80 -4.40 -7.48
CA PHE A 147 -9.10 -3.59 -8.48
C PHE A 147 -8.10 -4.40 -9.31
N HIS A 148 -7.70 -5.58 -8.86
CA HIS A 148 -6.80 -6.47 -9.58
C HIS A 148 -7.61 -7.60 -10.23
N LYS A 149 -8.06 -7.36 -11.44
CA LYS A 149 -8.73 -8.41 -12.23
C LYS A 149 -7.67 -9.29 -12.90
N SER A 150 -7.77 -10.56 -12.64
CA SER A 150 -6.96 -11.58 -13.32
C SER A 150 -7.31 -11.68 -14.80
#